data_1d406ea51668d038de4bcfae895f3af0
#
_entry.id   1d406ea51668d038de4bcfae895f3af0
#
_cell.length_a   1.000
_cell.length_b   1.000
_cell.length_c   1.000
_cell.angle_alpha   90.00
_cell.angle_beta   90.00
_cell.angle_gamma   90.00
#
_symmetry.space_group_name_H-M   'P 1'
#
loop_
_entity.id
_entity.type
_entity.pdbx_description
1 polymer ?
#
loop_
_entity_poly.entity_id
_entity_poly.type
_entity_poly.pdbx_seq_one_letter_code
_entity_poly.pdbx_strand_id
1 'polypeptide(L)'
;LGPRLLTMGGIQLIVIARDYLASLTGQEGAVTSLAFGWMIMQVPETLLGTAIATAMLPTLSEFASRDKWREFRLAIERALRVLIALTIPIAAVMAAGINPLVRAAFGFDADMSTLITWTTRAYLITLTGYSIHEIAARSFYARKEPIFPLYAVIVRLALFIGIGYFGITLFKHIGAPVIAFAEIALLIESIFLFVWLSRRMHEPIVVWSAVAKGMIAAVIGGVTAYLLAAYIPGSAVLTALLGMTIGGIVCLPIIWSEIKLLLKL
;
A
#
# COMPACT_ATOMS: atom_id res chain seq x y z
N LEU A 1 6.97 -23.89 -10.14
CA LEU A 1 7.92 -23.31 -9.17
C LEU A 1 8.75 -22.18 -9.78
N GLY A 2 9.32 -22.35 -11.01
CA GLY A 2 10.21 -21.38 -11.66
C GLY A 2 9.68 -19.95 -11.69
N PRO A 3 8.50 -19.68 -12.29
CA PRO A 3 7.98 -18.30 -12.38
C PRO A 3 7.79 -17.62 -11.03
N ARG A 4 7.40 -18.36 -9.98
CA ARG A 4 7.25 -17.83 -8.63
C ARG A 4 8.59 -17.43 -8.00
N LEU A 5 9.62 -18.24 -8.20
CA LEU A 5 10.99 -17.90 -7.73
C LEU A 5 11.51 -16.65 -8.46
N LEU A 6 11.28 -16.55 -9.78
CA LEU A 6 11.66 -15.37 -10.56
C LEU A 6 10.90 -14.12 -10.11
N THR A 7 9.61 -14.23 -9.76
CA THR A 7 8.84 -13.11 -9.19
C THR A 7 9.45 -12.63 -7.88
N MET A 8 9.81 -13.56 -6.98
CA MET A 8 10.49 -13.20 -5.72
C MET A 8 11.85 -12.56 -5.98
N GLY A 9 12.63 -13.09 -6.93
CA GLY A 9 13.90 -12.48 -7.36
C GLY A 9 13.70 -11.06 -7.90
N GLY A 10 12.68 -10.84 -8.72
CA GLY A 10 12.32 -9.51 -9.23
C GLY A 10 12.00 -8.50 -8.13
N ILE A 11 11.29 -8.92 -7.07
CA ILE A 11 11.02 -8.07 -5.90
C ILE A 11 12.33 -7.69 -5.19
N GLN A 12 13.27 -8.62 -5.03
CA GLN A 12 14.58 -8.32 -4.44
C GLN A 12 15.39 -7.35 -5.30
N LEU A 13 15.31 -7.45 -6.62
CA LEU A 13 15.95 -6.50 -7.53
C LEU A 13 15.40 -5.08 -7.37
N ILE A 14 14.11 -4.90 -7.04
CA ILE A 14 13.54 -3.58 -6.73
C ILE A 14 14.18 -3.00 -5.47
N VAL A 15 14.40 -3.81 -4.43
CA VAL A 15 15.08 -3.36 -3.21
C VAL A 15 16.52 -2.92 -3.51
N ILE A 16 17.26 -3.71 -4.29
CA ILE A 16 18.62 -3.35 -4.72
C ILE A 16 18.62 -2.06 -5.54
N ALA A 17 17.69 -1.93 -6.50
CA ALA A 17 17.54 -0.73 -7.31
C ALA A 17 17.22 0.51 -6.47
N ARG A 18 16.34 0.35 -5.45
CA ARG A 18 16.01 1.40 -4.49
C ARG A 18 17.24 1.92 -3.76
N ASP A 19 18.05 1.02 -3.21
CA ASP A 19 19.24 1.38 -2.44
C ASP A 19 20.33 1.97 -3.35
N TYR A 20 20.46 1.48 -4.58
CA TYR A 20 21.33 2.05 -5.59
C TYR A 20 20.90 3.48 -5.96
N LEU A 21 19.62 3.71 -6.26
CA LEU A 21 19.09 5.05 -6.56
C LEU A 21 19.28 6.00 -5.38
N ALA A 22 19.10 5.50 -4.14
CA ALA A 22 19.35 6.28 -2.93
C ALA A 22 20.80 6.75 -2.83
N SER A 23 21.77 5.89 -3.18
CA SER A 23 23.18 6.26 -3.18
C SER A 23 23.51 7.34 -4.21
N LEU A 24 22.79 7.40 -5.33
CA LEU A 24 22.98 8.40 -6.38
C LEU A 24 22.50 9.81 -5.96
N THR A 25 21.61 9.92 -4.95
CA THR A 25 21.14 11.22 -4.46
C THR A 25 22.24 12.03 -3.77
N GLY A 26 23.24 11.35 -3.20
CA GLY A 26 24.25 11.95 -2.32
C GLY A 26 23.68 12.52 -1.02
N GLN A 27 22.40 12.25 -0.70
CA GLN A 27 21.75 12.71 0.53
C GLN A 27 22.11 11.79 1.70
N GLU A 28 22.66 12.38 2.76
CA GLU A 28 22.92 11.63 3.99
C GLU A 28 21.62 11.06 4.57
N GLY A 29 21.67 9.81 5.00
CA GLY A 29 20.49 9.11 5.53
C GLY A 29 19.44 8.66 4.53
N ALA A 30 19.65 8.82 3.20
CA ALA A 30 18.66 8.44 2.18
C ALA A 30 18.26 6.96 2.26
N VAL A 31 19.22 6.04 2.32
CA VAL A 31 18.95 4.60 2.42
C VAL A 31 18.23 4.28 3.73
N THR A 32 18.68 4.86 4.84
CA THR A 32 18.05 4.69 6.15
C THR A 32 16.60 5.18 6.15
N SER A 33 16.33 6.35 5.60
CA SER A 33 14.96 6.90 5.54
C SER A 33 14.02 6.05 4.68
N LEU A 34 14.52 5.48 3.58
CA LEU A 34 13.76 4.54 2.76
C LEU A 34 13.45 3.24 3.51
N ALA A 35 14.42 2.71 4.27
CA ALA A 35 14.23 1.50 5.06
C ALA A 35 13.19 1.72 6.18
N PHE A 36 13.30 2.80 6.96
CA PHE A 36 12.34 3.12 8.03
C PHE A 36 10.97 3.49 7.48
N GLY A 37 10.91 4.29 6.42
CA GLY A 37 9.65 4.65 5.77
C GLY A 37 8.88 3.43 5.26
N TRP A 38 9.59 2.50 4.64
CA TRP A 38 9.06 1.20 4.23
C TRP A 38 8.55 0.38 5.42
N MET A 39 9.37 0.23 6.47
CA MET A 39 9.01 -0.52 7.67
C MET A 39 7.71 0.01 8.30
N ILE A 40 7.55 1.32 8.39
CA ILE A 40 6.33 1.94 8.93
C ILE A 40 5.12 1.65 8.06
N MET A 41 5.24 1.79 6.72
CA MET A 41 4.15 1.51 5.79
C MET A 41 3.79 0.01 5.77
N GLN A 42 4.76 -0.88 5.98
CA GLN A 42 4.54 -2.32 5.99
C GLN A 42 3.65 -2.79 7.16
N VAL A 43 3.56 -2.04 8.25
CA VAL A 43 2.71 -2.42 9.39
C VAL A 43 1.23 -2.55 8.98
N PRO A 44 0.55 -1.51 8.47
CA PRO A 44 -0.83 -1.65 8.03
C PRO A 44 -0.98 -2.57 6.81
N GLU A 45 0.02 -2.62 5.93
CA GLU A 45 0.01 -3.53 4.78
C GLU A 45 -0.08 -4.99 5.23
N THR A 46 0.80 -5.42 6.14
CA THR A 46 0.85 -6.81 6.61
C THR A 46 -0.40 -7.18 7.40
N LEU A 47 -0.88 -6.29 8.24
CA LEU A 47 -2.07 -6.54 9.06
C LEU A 47 -3.36 -6.66 8.24
N LEU A 48 -3.45 -5.97 7.12
CA LEU A 48 -4.64 -5.95 6.27
C LEU A 48 -4.43 -6.73 4.97
N GLY A 49 -3.54 -6.26 4.11
CA GLY A 49 -3.32 -6.80 2.77
C GLY A 49 -2.87 -8.26 2.81
N THR A 50 -1.72 -8.48 3.41
CA THR A 50 -1.10 -9.82 3.48
C THR A 50 -1.94 -10.80 4.29
N ALA A 51 -2.51 -10.39 5.44
CA ALA A 51 -3.31 -11.28 6.29
C ALA A 51 -4.58 -11.77 5.59
N ILE A 52 -5.36 -10.85 5.02
CA ILE A 52 -6.61 -11.20 4.31
C ILE A 52 -6.29 -12.04 3.07
N ALA A 53 -5.32 -11.65 2.28
CA ALA A 53 -4.95 -12.37 1.07
C ALA A 53 -4.44 -13.79 1.37
N THR A 54 -3.69 -13.96 2.47
CA THR A 54 -3.21 -15.28 2.90
C THR A 54 -4.35 -16.18 3.37
N ALA A 55 -5.27 -15.63 4.17
CA ALA A 55 -6.44 -16.37 4.65
C ALA A 55 -7.37 -16.81 3.52
N MET A 56 -7.44 -16.05 2.43
CA MET A 56 -8.30 -16.35 1.29
C MET A 56 -7.72 -17.39 0.32
N LEU A 57 -6.41 -17.61 0.31
CA LEU A 57 -5.77 -18.48 -0.69
C LEU A 57 -6.35 -19.91 -0.74
N PRO A 58 -6.61 -20.62 0.39
CA PRO A 58 -7.24 -21.93 0.36
C PRO A 58 -8.64 -21.89 -0.29
N THR A 59 -9.48 -20.94 0.10
CA THR A 59 -10.83 -20.76 -0.43
C THR A 59 -10.82 -20.48 -1.94
N LEU A 60 -9.93 -19.59 -2.40
CA LEU A 60 -9.77 -19.31 -3.82
C LEU A 60 -9.29 -20.55 -4.59
N SER A 61 -8.37 -21.32 -4.02
CA SER A 61 -7.87 -22.55 -4.64
C SER A 61 -8.97 -23.63 -4.73
N GLU A 62 -9.81 -23.74 -3.70
CA GLU A 62 -10.98 -24.64 -3.72
C GLU A 62 -11.98 -24.25 -4.79
N PHE A 63 -12.37 -22.96 -4.88
CA PHE A 63 -13.30 -22.49 -5.91
C PHE A 63 -12.74 -22.72 -7.30
N ALA A 64 -11.46 -22.41 -7.51
CA ALA A 64 -10.81 -22.65 -8.81
C ALA A 64 -10.75 -24.14 -9.19
N SER A 65 -10.50 -25.04 -8.21
CA SER A 65 -10.44 -26.49 -8.47
C SER A 65 -11.79 -27.14 -8.76
N ARG A 66 -12.88 -26.48 -8.33
CA ARG A 66 -14.28 -26.93 -8.52
C ARG A 66 -15.02 -26.16 -9.62
N ASP A 67 -14.31 -25.37 -10.42
CA ASP A 67 -14.87 -24.50 -11.47
C ASP A 67 -15.97 -23.53 -10.98
N LYS A 68 -15.93 -23.15 -9.69
CA LYS A 68 -16.87 -22.21 -9.08
C LYS A 68 -16.43 -20.76 -9.32
N TRP A 69 -16.41 -20.35 -10.59
CA TRP A 69 -15.85 -19.06 -11.01
C TRP A 69 -16.65 -17.85 -10.51
N ARG A 70 -17.95 -18.01 -10.29
CA ARG A 70 -18.80 -16.96 -9.72
C ARG A 70 -18.44 -16.69 -8.27
N GLU A 71 -18.31 -17.74 -7.45
CA GLU A 71 -17.90 -17.66 -6.04
C GLU A 71 -16.48 -17.14 -5.91
N PHE A 72 -15.58 -17.59 -6.78
CA PHE A 72 -14.19 -17.11 -6.87
C PHE A 72 -14.16 -15.59 -7.10
N ARG A 73 -14.91 -15.09 -8.11
CA ARG A 73 -15.03 -13.66 -8.39
C ARG A 73 -15.59 -12.87 -7.20
N LEU A 74 -16.69 -13.34 -6.61
CA LEU A 74 -17.35 -12.66 -5.50
C LEU A 74 -16.44 -12.58 -4.25
N ALA A 75 -15.64 -13.61 -3.98
CA ALA A 75 -14.69 -13.60 -2.88
C ALA A 75 -13.60 -12.53 -3.12
N ILE A 76 -13.03 -12.47 -4.33
CA ILE A 76 -12.04 -11.45 -4.69
C ILE A 76 -12.64 -10.05 -4.59
N GLU A 77 -13.85 -9.84 -5.14
CA GLU A 77 -14.51 -8.54 -5.13
C GLU A 77 -14.74 -8.04 -3.70
N ARG A 78 -15.23 -8.91 -2.81
CA ARG A 78 -15.44 -8.56 -1.39
C ARG A 78 -14.14 -8.19 -0.71
N ALA A 79 -13.09 -8.98 -0.89
CA ALA A 79 -11.79 -8.71 -0.29
C ALA A 79 -11.19 -7.40 -0.79
N LEU A 80 -11.21 -7.15 -2.10
CA LEU A 80 -10.72 -5.90 -2.67
C LEU A 80 -11.50 -4.70 -2.17
N ARG A 81 -12.83 -4.79 -2.10
CA ARG A 81 -13.68 -3.70 -1.58
C ARG A 81 -13.35 -3.37 -0.14
N VAL A 82 -13.18 -4.37 0.72
CA VAL A 82 -12.79 -4.18 2.12
C VAL A 82 -11.42 -3.53 2.22
N LEU A 83 -10.43 -4.08 1.51
CA LEU A 83 -9.05 -3.60 1.57
C LEU A 83 -8.93 -2.16 1.05
N ILE A 84 -9.54 -1.84 -0.08
CA ILE A 84 -9.55 -0.49 -0.65
C ILE A 84 -10.20 0.50 0.32
N ALA A 85 -11.37 0.14 0.88
CA ALA A 85 -12.11 1.00 1.80
C ALA A 85 -11.36 1.25 3.12
N LEU A 86 -10.51 0.32 3.57
CA LEU A 86 -9.70 0.45 4.79
C LEU A 86 -8.36 1.15 4.52
N THR A 87 -7.63 0.74 3.48
CA THR A 87 -6.25 1.20 3.28
C THR A 87 -6.15 2.65 2.83
N ILE A 88 -7.11 3.14 2.05
CA ILE A 88 -7.13 4.55 1.62
C ILE A 88 -7.23 5.50 2.83
N PRO A 89 -8.22 5.39 3.75
CA PRO A 89 -8.29 6.27 4.91
C PRO A 89 -7.16 6.03 5.92
N ILE A 90 -6.69 4.79 6.10
CA ILE A 90 -5.54 4.49 6.96
C ILE A 90 -4.30 5.24 6.47
N ALA A 91 -4.02 5.20 5.16
CA ALA A 91 -2.90 5.93 4.58
C ALA A 91 -2.99 7.44 4.84
N ALA A 92 -4.17 8.05 4.68
CA ALA A 92 -4.38 9.47 4.90
C ALA A 92 -4.24 9.87 6.39
N VAL A 93 -4.84 9.10 7.29
CA VAL A 93 -4.76 9.32 8.74
C VAL A 93 -3.32 9.16 9.24
N MET A 94 -2.61 8.13 8.80
CA MET A 94 -1.19 7.93 9.14
C MET A 94 -0.33 9.07 8.58
N ALA A 95 -0.51 9.46 7.32
CA ALA A 95 0.25 10.54 6.71
C ALA A 95 0.08 11.87 7.47
N ALA A 96 -1.10 12.11 8.05
CA ALA A 96 -1.38 13.29 8.86
C ALA A 96 -0.65 13.27 10.22
N GLY A 97 -0.64 12.14 10.93
CA GLY A 97 -0.15 12.05 12.31
C GLY A 97 1.27 11.49 12.50
N ILE A 98 1.93 11.01 11.45
CA ILE A 98 3.16 10.20 11.60
C ILE A 98 4.40 10.98 12.11
N ASN A 99 4.51 12.26 11.83
CA ASN A 99 5.73 13.05 12.14
C ASN A 99 6.14 13.02 13.63
N PRO A 100 5.25 13.34 14.58
CA PRO A 100 5.62 13.29 15.99
C PRO A 100 5.98 11.88 16.47
N LEU A 101 5.37 10.86 15.88
CA LEU A 101 5.65 9.47 16.25
C LEU A 101 7.03 9.04 15.79
N VAL A 102 7.44 9.42 14.55
CA VAL A 102 8.79 9.14 14.06
C VAL A 102 9.84 9.78 14.94
N ARG A 103 9.66 11.05 15.34
CA ARG A 103 10.59 11.76 16.24
C ARG A 103 10.71 11.09 17.60
N ALA A 104 9.61 10.63 18.16
CA ALA A 104 9.61 10.01 19.48
C ALA A 104 10.11 8.57 19.50
N ALA A 105 9.82 7.80 18.43
CA ALA A 105 10.09 6.37 18.41
C ALA A 105 11.55 6.02 18.14
N PHE A 106 12.26 6.80 17.32
CA PHE A 106 13.56 6.40 16.78
C PHE A 106 14.74 7.21 17.31
N GLY A 107 14.51 8.31 18.03
CA GLY A 107 15.57 9.11 18.62
C GLY A 107 16.53 9.80 17.62
N PHE A 108 16.13 9.90 16.34
CA PHE A 108 16.89 10.64 15.33
C PHE A 108 16.77 12.15 15.53
N ASP A 109 17.72 12.88 14.97
CA ASP A 109 17.65 14.35 14.89
C ASP A 109 16.42 14.83 14.11
N ALA A 110 16.21 16.15 14.10
CA ALA A 110 15.03 16.74 13.45
C ALA A 110 15.02 16.56 11.95
N ASP A 111 16.18 16.60 11.29
CA ASP A 111 16.32 16.52 9.84
C ASP A 111 16.05 15.10 9.37
N MET A 112 16.67 14.11 10.02
CA MET A 112 16.46 12.70 9.72
C MET A 112 15.00 12.27 9.99
N SER A 113 14.42 12.70 11.10
CA SER A 113 13.00 12.43 11.42
C SER A 113 12.06 13.04 10.37
N THR A 114 12.37 14.22 9.86
CA THR A 114 11.62 14.88 8.80
C THR A 114 11.76 14.12 7.48
N LEU A 115 12.97 13.67 7.14
CA LEU A 115 13.22 12.86 5.94
C LEU A 115 12.46 11.54 5.98
N ILE A 116 12.51 10.80 7.10
CA ILE A 116 11.74 9.56 7.30
C ILE A 116 10.24 9.84 7.16
N THR A 117 9.74 10.94 7.73
CA THR A 117 8.33 11.31 7.64
C THR A 117 7.86 11.50 6.19
N TRP A 118 8.62 12.25 5.38
CA TRP A 118 8.27 12.47 3.98
C TRP A 118 8.41 11.21 3.14
N THR A 119 9.43 10.40 3.40
CA THR A 119 9.62 9.10 2.76
C THR A 119 8.46 8.14 3.09
N THR A 120 8.03 8.10 4.37
CA THR A 120 6.85 7.32 4.79
C THR A 120 5.58 7.79 4.09
N ARG A 121 5.35 9.11 4.02
CA ARG A 121 4.18 9.68 3.33
C ARG A 121 4.15 9.28 1.86
N ALA A 122 5.31 9.28 1.20
CA ALA A 122 5.41 8.84 -0.20
C ALA A 122 5.05 7.35 -0.35
N TYR A 123 5.53 6.47 0.54
CA TYR A 123 5.15 5.06 0.54
C TYR A 123 3.66 4.82 0.84
N LEU A 124 3.07 5.59 1.74
CA LEU A 124 1.65 5.46 2.10
C LEU A 124 0.70 5.68 0.90
N ILE A 125 1.12 6.44 -0.12
CA ILE A 125 0.35 6.59 -1.37
C ILE A 125 0.13 5.23 -2.04
N THR A 126 1.07 4.30 -1.91
CA THR A 126 1.04 2.98 -2.56
C THR A 126 0.42 1.88 -1.70
N LEU A 127 0.03 2.16 -0.45
CA LEU A 127 -0.52 1.16 0.48
C LEU A 127 -1.70 0.38 -0.11
N THR A 128 -2.64 1.08 -0.74
CA THR A 128 -3.78 0.43 -1.42
C THR A 128 -3.34 -0.44 -2.59
N GLY A 129 -2.30 -0.02 -3.33
CA GLY A 129 -1.71 -0.79 -4.41
C GLY A 129 -1.15 -2.13 -3.91
N TYR A 130 -0.44 -2.13 -2.78
CA TYR A 130 0.05 -3.37 -2.15
C TYR A 130 -1.08 -4.33 -1.82
N SER A 131 -2.17 -3.84 -1.24
CA SER A 131 -3.34 -4.67 -0.91
C SER A 131 -4.02 -5.26 -2.15
N ILE A 132 -4.14 -4.50 -3.23
CA ILE A 132 -4.67 -4.99 -4.52
C ILE A 132 -3.72 -6.03 -5.11
N HIS A 133 -2.41 -5.76 -5.11
CA HIS A 133 -1.38 -6.67 -5.60
C HIS A 133 -1.46 -8.03 -4.89
N GLU A 134 -1.55 -8.03 -3.55
CA GLU A 134 -1.60 -9.25 -2.75
C GLU A 134 -2.79 -10.16 -3.12
N ILE A 135 -3.98 -9.59 -3.27
CA ILE A 135 -5.16 -10.36 -3.69
C ILE A 135 -5.04 -10.82 -5.15
N ALA A 136 -4.63 -9.95 -6.06
CA ALA A 136 -4.53 -10.27 -7.48
C ALA A 136 -3.48 -11.35 -7.73
N ALA A 137 -2.28 -11.24 -7.15
CA ALA A 137 -1.22 -12.22 -7.31
C ALA A 137 -1.64 -13.61 -6.79
N ARG A 138 -2.26 -13.67 -5.59
CA ARG A 138 -2.77 -14.95 -5.05
C ARG A 138 -3.90 -15.54 -5.88
N SER A 139 -4.75 -14.69 -6.47
CA SER A 139 -5.80 -15.13 -7.39
C SER A 139 -5.21 -15.81 -8.63
N PHE A 140 -4.14 -15.27 -9.21
CA PHE A 140 -3.41 -15.92 -10.30
C PHE A 140 -2.72 -17.22 -9.86
N TYR A 141 -2.17 -17.27 -8.65
CA TYR A 141 -1.58 -18.50 -8.11
C TYR A 141 -2.64 -19.59 -7.87
N ALA A 142 -3.82 -19.24 -7.36
CA ALA A 142 -4.94 -20.16 -7.20
C ALA A 142 -5.43 -20.74 -8.56
N ARG A 143 -5.34 -19.94 -9.62
CA ARG A 143 -5.65 -20.35 -11.01
C ARG A 143 -4.52 -21.13 -11.69
N LYS A 144 -3.39 -21.37 -11.00
CA LYS A 144 -2.17 -21.97 -11.57
C LYS A 144 -1.57 -21.18 -12.74
N GLU A 145 -1.74 -19.87 -12.74
CA GLU A 145 -1.27 -18.93 -13.76
C GLU A 145 -0.14 -18.00 -13.23
N PRO A 146 0.99 -18.51 -12.71
CA PRO A 146 2.01 -17.72 -12.04
C PRO A 146 2.83 -16.82 -12.98
N ILE A 147 2.62 -16.93 -14.29
CA ILE A 147 3.34 -16.14 -15.29
C ILE A 147 2.90 -14.67 -15.28
N PHE A 148 1.63 -14.37 -14.93
CA PHE A 148 1.11 -13.01 -14.91
C PHE A 148 1.72 -12.15 -13.80
N PRO A 149 1.82 -12.61 -12.55
CA PRO A 149 2.60 -11.91 -11.52
C PRO A 149 4.07 -11.71 -11.90
N LEU A 150 4.70 -12.64 -12.63
CA LEU A 150 6.06 -12.48 -13.11
C LEU A 150 6.18 -11.33 -14.12
N TYR A 151 5.30 -11.26 -15.13
CA TYR A 151 5.31 -10.15 -16.09
C TYR A 151 5.04 -8.82 -15.39
N ALA A 152 4.12 -8.80 -14.44
CA ALA A 152 3.78 -7.62 -13.69
C ALA A 152 4.98 -7.08 -12.88
N VAL A 153 5.73 -7.94 -12.20
CA VAL A 153 6.92 -7.51 -11.45
C VAL A 153 8.06 -7.03 -12.35
N ILE A 154 8.21 -7.60 -13.55
CA ILE A 154 9.20 -7.11 -14.52
C ILE A 154 8.84 -5.70 -14.99
N VAL A 155 7.57 -5.46 -15.30
CA VAL A 155 7.08 -4.12 -15.67
C VAL A 155 7.28 -3.13 -14.51
N ARG A 156 6.92 -3.54 -13.28
CA ARG A 156 7.16 -2.72 -12.08
C ARG A 156 8.62 -2.36 -11.91
N LEU A 157 9.54 -3.31 -12.04
CA LEU A 157 10.98 -3.06 -11.91
C LEU A 157 11.45 -2.02 -12.92
N ALA A 158 11.06 -2.14 -14.19
CA ALA A 158 11.38 -1.19 -15.23
C ALA A 158 10.81 0.20 -14.94
N LEU A 159 9.54 0.28 -14.55
CA LEU A 159 8.90 1.54 -14.18
C LEU A 159 9.52 2.15 -12.93
N PHE A 160 9.82 1.36 -11.90
CA PHE A 160 10.45 1.83 -10.67
C PHE A 160 11.81 2.47 -10.94
N ILE A 161 12.66 1.79 -11.72
CA ILE A 161 13.98 2.32 -12.11
C ILE A 161 13.81 3.59 -12.96
N GLY A 162 12.91 3.57 -13.95
CA GLY A 162 12.65 4.72 -14.81
C GLY A 162 12.16 5.94 -14.01
N ILE A 163 11.08 5.78 -13.24
CA ILE A 163 10.50 6.87 -12.43
C ILE A 163 11.50 7.36 -11.38
N GLY A 164 12.21 6.43 -10.70
CA GLY A 164 13.21 6.77 -9.70
C GLY A 164 14.37 7.55 -10.30
N TYR A 165 14.93 7.09 -11.41
CA TYR A 165 16.06 7.76 -12.08
C TYR A 165 15.68 9.15 -12.61
N PHE A 166 14.56 9.27 -13.32
CA PHE A 166 14.05 10.58 -13.75
C PHE A 166 13.69 11.47 -12.55
N GLY A 167 13.09 10.89 -11.52
CA GLY A 167 12.73 11.61 -10.31
C GLY A 167 13.96 12.25 -9.63
N ILE A 168 15.04 11.48 -9.41
CA ILE A 168 16.25 12.03 -8.77
C ILE A 168 17.01 13.01 -9.68
N THR A 169 16.89 12.91 -10.99
CA THR A 169 17.50 13.88 -11.90
C THR A 169 16.76 15.21 -11.94
N LEU A 170 15.42 15.19 -11.93
CA LEU A 170 14.58 16.38 -11.99
C LEU A 170 14.38 17.03 -10.61
N PHE A 171 14.30 16.23 -9.55
CA PHE A 171 13.98 16.66 -8.19
C PHE A 171 15.07 16.28 -7.19
N LYS A 172 16.33 16.44 -7.59
CA LYS A 172 17.50 16.07 -6.78
C LYS A 172 17.49 16.63 -5.37
N HIS A 173 16.94 17.83 -5.20
CA HIS A 173 16.83 18.52 -3.91
C HIS A 173 15.86 17.87 -2.90
N ILE A 174 14.95 17.01 -3.38
CA ILE A 174 13.99 16.28 -2.51
C ILE A 174 14.62 14.99 -1.96
N GLY A 175 15.47 14.32 -2.76
CA GLY A 175 16.21 13.14 -2.34
C GLY A 175 15.35 11.88 -2.16
N ALA A 176 15.51 11.18 -1.02
CA ALA A 176 14.89 9.89 -0.75
C ALA A 176 13.34 9.82 -0.93
N PRO A 177 12.54 10.84 -0.57
CA PRO A 177 11.09 10.80 -0.82
C PRO A 177 10.70 10.61 -2.29
N VAL A 178 11.52 11.07 -3.23
CA VAL A 178 11.26 10.88 -4.67
C VAL A 178 11.41 9.41 -5.05
N ILE A 179 12.38 8.71 -4.46
CA ILE A 179 12.59 7.28 -4.69
C ILE A 179 11.45 6.47 -4.05
N ALA A 180 11.01 6.85 -2.85
CA ALA A 180 9.81 6.25 -2.24
C ALA A 180 8.56 6.46 -3.11
N PHE A 181 8.41 7.63 -3.72
CA PHE A 181 7.33 7.92 -4.65
C PHE A 181 7.41 7.08 -5.94
N ALA A 182 8.61 6.66 -6.36
CA ALA A 182 8.77 5.78 -7.53
C ALA A 182 8.05 4.43 -7.33
N GLU A 183 7.73 4.05 -6.08
CA GLU A 183 6.85 2.89 -5.80
C GLU A 183 5.42 3.04 -6.34
N ILE A 184 5.04 4.19 -6.89
CA ILE A 184 3.81 4.32 -7.69
C ILE A 184 3.79 3.30 -8.85
N ALA A 185 4.96 2.81 -9.26
CA ALA A 185 5.11 1.67 -10.16
C ALA A 185 4.34 0.43 -9.69
N LEU A 186 4.28 0.18 -8.37
CA LEU A 186 3.47 -0.89 -7.80
C LEU A 186 1.96 -0.64 -7.99
N LEU A 187 1.51 0.61 -7.84
CA LEU A 187 0.10 0.93 -8.06
C LEU A 187 -0.28 0.67 -9.53
N ILE A 188 0.60 1.02 -10.47
CA ILE A 188 0.42 0.73 -11.90
C ILE A 188 0.40 -0.80 -12.13
N GLU A 189 1.34 -1.54 -11.54
CA GLU A 189 1.38 -3.01 -11.57
C GLU A 189 0.09 -3.61 -11.03
N SER A 190 -0.38 -3.13 -9.89
CA SER A 190 -1.59 -3.62 -9.21
C SER A 190 -2.85 -3.39 -10.06
N ILE A 191 -2.98 -2.22 -10.67
CA ILE A 191 -4.07 -1.91 -11.59
C ILE A 191 -4.01 -2.83 -12.81
N PHE A 192 -2.81 -3.07 -13.34
CA PHE A 192 -2.60 -3.96 -14.48
C PHE A 192 -3.02 -5.41 -14.16
N LEU A 193 -2.57 -5.94 -13.01
CA LEU A 193 -2.98 -7.27 -12.52
C LEU A 193 -4.49 -7.34 -12.29
N PHE A 194 -5.07 -6.30 -11.66
CA PHE A 194 -6.51 -6.22 -11.43
C PHE A 194 -7.31 -6.23 -12.74
N VAL A 195 -6.93 -5.41 -13.71
CA VAL A 195 -7.59 -5.35 -15.01
C VAL A 195 -7.46 -6.69 -15.75
N TRP A 196 -6.28 -7.30 -15.71
CA TRP A 196 -6.05 -8.60 -16.32
C TRP A 196 -6.88 -9.70 -15.66
N LEU A 197 -6.94 -9.72 -14.33
CA LEU A 197 -7.79 -10.64 -13.58
C LEU A 197 -9.27 -10.43 -13.89
N SER A 198 -9.75 -9.18 -13.90
CA SER A 198 -11.13 -8.83 -14.18
C SER A 198 -11.57 -9.26 -15.61
N ARG A 199 -10.69 -9.09 -16.60
CA ARG A 199 -10.96 -9.54 -17.99
C ARG A 199 -11.07 -11.06 -18.14
N ARG A 200 -10.56 -11.81 -17.17
CA ARG A 200 -10.65 -13.28 -17.15
C ARG A 200 -11.87 -13.81 -16.42
N MET A 201 -12.65 -12.92 -15.82
CA MET A 201 -13.93 -13.27 -15.19
C MET A 201 -15.08 -13.05 -16.18
N HIS A 202 -16.13 -13.85 -16.06
CA HIS A 202 -17.33 -13.71 -16.91
C HIS A 202 -18.07 -12.41 -16.65
N GLU A 203 -17.94 -11.88 -15.42
CA GLU A 203 -18.51 -10.60 -15.01
C GLU A 203 -17.41 -9.72 -14.41
N PRO A 204 -17.47 -8.38 -14.57
CA PRO A 204 -16.46 -7.48 -14.03
C PRO A 204 -16.45 -7.49 -12.50
N ILE A 205 -15.27 -7.22 -11.92
CA ILE A 205 -15.08 -6.97 -10.50
C ILE A 205 -15.37 -5.50 -10.25
N VAL A 206 -16.34 -5.18 -9.37
CA VAL A 206 -16.79 -3.81 -9.14
C VAL A 206 -16.29 -3.31 -7.78
N VAL A 207 -15.39 -2.32 -7.80
CA VAL A 207 -14.78 -1.76 -6.59
C VAL A 207 -15.03 -0.26 -6.39
N TRP A 208 -15.71 0.41 -7.34
CA TRP A 208 -15.87 1.86 -7.35
C TRP A 208 -16.55 2.43 -6.10
N SER A 209 -17.52 1.72 -5.55
CA SER A 209 -18.18 2.09 -4.29
C SER A 209 -17.18 2.13 -3.12
N ALA A 210 -16.29 1.16 -3.05
CA ALA A 210 -15.26 1.11 -2.02
C ALA A 210 -14.22 2.23 -2.18
N VAL A 211 -13.81 2.51 -3.43
CA VAL A 211 -12.92 3.64 -3.74
C VAL A 211 -13.54 4.97 -3.32
N ALA A 212 -14.79 5.24 -3.73
CA ALA A 212 -15.47 6.49 -3.40
C ALA A 212 -15.61 6.69 -1.89
N LYS A 213 -16.08 5.65 -1.16
CA LYS A 213 -16.20 5.70 0.30
C LYS A 213 -14.85 5.84 0.99
N GLY A 214 -13.83 5.10 0.52
CA GLY A 214 -12.46 5.19 1.02
C GLY A 214 -11.89 6.59 0.85
N MET A 215 -12.08 7.24 -0.30
CA MET A 215 -11.63 8.61 -0.56
C MET A 215 -12.35 9.63 0.34
N ILE A 216 -13.67 9.53 0.49
CA ILE A 216 -14.42 10.41 1.39
C ILE A 216 -13.93 10.22 2.84
N ALA A 217 -13.78 8.99 3.28
CA ALA A 217 -13.26 8.67 4.61
C ALA A 217 -11.83 9.18 4.80
N ALA A 218 -10.96 9.08 3.78
CA ALA A 218 -9.59 9.57 3.83
C ALA A 218 -9.53 11.10 4.02
N VAL A 219 -10.35 11.84 3.29
CA VAL A 219 -10.41 13.31 3.44
C VAL A 219 -10.89 13.67 4.85
N ILE A 220 -12.01 13.11 5.30
CA ILE A 220 -12.59 13.43 6.60
C ILE A 220 -11.66 12.97 7.74
N GLY A 221 -11.19 11.72 7.71
CA GLY A 221 -10.32 11.18 8.75
C GLY A 221 -8.93 11.82 8.76
N GLY A 222 -8.33 12.05 7.60
CA GLY A 222 -7.04 12.73 7.47
C GLY A 222 -7.08 14.18 7.95
N VAL A 223 -8.11 14.95 7.55
CA VAL A 223 -8.31 16.32 8.03
C VAL A 223 -8.55 16.32 9.55
N THR A 224 -9.40 15.43 10.05
CA THR A 224 -9.63 15.29 11.50
C THR A 224 -8.34 14.99 12.25
N ALA A 225 -7.56 14.02 11.79
CA ALA A 225 -6.28 13.66 12.41
C ALA A 225 -5.31 14.84 12.39
N TYR A 226 -5.20 15.55 11.28
CA TYR A 226 -4.34 16.72 11.14
C TYR A 226 -4.75 17.86 12.08
N LEU A 227 -6.03 18.23 12.11
CA LEU A 227 -6.52 19.32 12.95
C LEU A 227 -6.34 19.02 14.43
N LEU A 228 -6.64 17.80 14.87
CA LEU A 228 -6.46 17.41 16.28
C LEU A 228 -4.97 17.42 16.67
N ALA A 229 -4.09 16.93 15.80
CA ALA A 229 -2.66 16.96 16.04
C ALA A 229 -2.08 18.39 16.07
N ALA A 230 -2.66 19.32 15.29
CA ALA A 230 -2.16 20.69 15.17
C ALA A 230 -2.70 21.65 16.25
N TYR A 231 -3.97 21.45 16.69
CA TYR A 231 -4.66 22.45 17.51
C TYR A 231 -4.98 22.01 18.96
N ILE A 232 -4.89 20.70 19.27
CA ILE A 232 -5.09 20.27 20.66
C ILE A 232 -3.80 20.53 21.48
N PRO A 233 -3.90 21.24 22.63
CA PRO A 233 -2.76 21.43 23.50
C PRO A 233 -2.36 20.10 24.17
N GLY A 234 -1.05 19.81 24.18
CA GLY A 234 -0.53 18.58 24.78
C GLY A 234 0.83 18.19 24.21
N SER A 235 1.31 17.02 24.59
CA SER A 235 2.52 16.47 23.97
C SER A 235 2.23 16.09 22.52
N ALA A 236 3.16 16.41 21.61
CA ALA A 236 3.00 16.17 20.18
C ALA A 236 2.70 14.68 19.86
N VAL A 237 3.25 13.75 20.62
CA VAL A 237 3.00 12.32 20.49
C VAL A 237 1.56 11.97 20.89
N LEU A 238 1.10 12.47 22.03
CA LEU A 238 -0.25 12.19 22.51
C LEU A 238 -1.31 12.76 21.57
N THR A 239 -1.14 14.00 21.13
CA THR A 239 -2.07 14.65 20.20
C THR A 239 -2.08 13.96 18.83
N ALA A 240 -0.94 13.48 18.33
CA ALA A 240 -0.86 12.68 17.12
C ALA A 240 -1.60 11.35 17.25
N LEU A 241 -1.37 10.60 18.34
CA LEU A 241 -2.07 9.35 18.60
C LEU A 241 -3.59 9.54 18.75
N LEU A 242 -4.01 10.55 19.49
CA LEU A 242 -5.45 10.90 19.61
C LEU A 242 -6.03 11.31 18.26
N GLY A 243 -5.32 12.15 17.50
CA GLY A 243 -5.74 12.57 16.17
C GLY A 243 -5.92 11.40 15.22
N MET A 244 -4.94 10.49 15.17
CA MET A 244 -5.01 9.29 14.34
C MET A 244 -6.13 8.34 14.79
N THR A 245 -6.32 8.15 16.08
CA THR A 245 -7.37 7.28 16.63
C THR A 245 -8.76 7.85 16.32
N ILE A 246 -8.98 9.13 16.62
CA ILE A 246 -10.27 9.80 16.35
C ILE A 246 -10.51 9.89 14.83
N GLY A 247 -9.50 10.26 14.05
CA GLY A 247 -9.58 10.28 12.58
C GLY A 247 -9.96 8.91 12.01
N GLY A 248 -9.38 7.83 12.56
CA GLY A 248 -9.75 6.46 12.19
C GLY A 248 -11.19 6.10 12.59
N ILE A 249 -11.63 6.46 13.80
CA ILE A 249 -13.00 6.20 14.28
C ILE A 249 -14.03 6.93 13.41
N VAL A 250 -13.78 8.17 13.04
CA VAL A 250 -14.67 8.97 12.18
C VAL A 250 -14.82 8.36 10.77
N CYS A 251 -13.82 7.62 10.29
CA CYS A 251 -13.91 6.89 9.02
C CYS A 251 -14.89 5.72 9.08
N LEU A 252 -15.06 5.06 10.23
CA LEU A 252 -15.81 3.80 10.37
C LEU A 252 -17.25 3.88 9.86
N PRO A 253 -18.08 4.88 10.18
CA PRO A 253 -19.45 4.96 9.66
C PRO A 253 -19.51 4.99 8.14
N ILE A 254 -18.57 5.68 7.50
CA ILE A 254 -18.52 5.88 6.05
C ILE A 254 -18.22 4.57 5.33
N ILE A 255 -17.27 3.80 5.85
CA ILE A 255 -16.81 2.53 5.26
C ILE A 255 -17.49 1.30 5.85
N TRP A 256 -18.41 1.48 6.81
CA TRP A 256 -19.04 0.38 7.56
C TRP A 256 -19.68 -0.68 6.66
N SER A 257 -20.36 -0.24 5.59
CA SER A 257 -20.98 -1.17 4.63
C SER A 257 -19.96 -2.06 3.89
N GLU A 258 -18.74 -1.59 3.71
CA GLU A 258 -17.66 -2.39 3.11
C GLU A 258 -17.01 -3.32 4.17
N ILE A 259 -16.82 -2.82 5.40
CA ILE A 259 -16.29 -3.64 6.51
C ILE A 259 -17.16 -4.86 6.78
N LYS A 260 -18.49 -4.71 6.72
CA LYS A 260 -19.41 -5.84 6.89
C LYS A 260 -19.19 -6.98 5.89
N LEU A 261 -18.52 -6.73 4.76
CA LEU A 261 -18.18 -7.78 3.81
C LEU A 261 -17.12 -8.75 4.35
N LEU A 262 -16.31 -8.33 5.36
CA LEU A 262 -15.38 -9.23 6.06
C LEU A 262 -16.09 -10.43 6.68
N LEU A 263 -17.31 -10.23 7.21
CA LEU A 263 -18.09 -11.31 7.81
C LEU A 263 -18.60 -12.34 6.78
N LYS A 264 -18.40 -12.06 5.48
CA LYS A 264 -18.85 -12.91 4.37
C LYS A 264 -17.66 -13.46 3.54
N LEU A 265 -16.43 -13.26 4.03
CA LEU A 265 -15.21 -13.86 3.50
C LEU A 265 -14.95 -15.21 4.17
#